data_217dc717e9035addcf6fc85c64c9d40b
#
_entry.id   217dc717e9035addcf6fc85c64c9d40b
#
_cell.length_a   1.000
_cell.length_b   1.000
_cell.length_c   1.000
_cell.angle_alpha   90.00
_cell.angle_beta   90.00
_cell.angle_gamma   90.00
#
_symmetry.space_group_name_H-M   'P 1'
#
loop_
_entity.id
_entity.type
_entity.pdbx_description
1 polymer ?
#
loop_
_entity_poly.entity_id
_entity_poly.type
_entity_poly.pdbx_seq_one_letter_code
_entity_poly.pdbx_strand_id
1 'polypeptide(L)'
;SLDVPELPGISTQRFGEGTRDYLLRFSSAENTDAAALRTNVLTALAKAFPGNDVEIQRLEMVGPKVGNDLTNKALGALYYATLLIAVYISGRFEQRWMAGVAMAAVLWGGMYLAGLTGLSMGWLVLVALGITLVVCFVLKLNFALGALVGLIHDVFITVGLLSLMGVEIDLNVMAALLTLVGYSLNDTIIVYDRLRENLRAAPKQPRENRK
;
A
#
# COMPACT_ATOMS: atom_id res chain seq x y z
N SER A 1 -22.95 -12.52 -10.91
CA SER A 1 -22.46 -11.46 -11.79
C SER A 1 -23.66 -10.82 -12.46
N LEU A 2 -23.94 -9.57 -12.13
CA LEU A 2 -24.94 -8.75 -12.81
C LEU A 2 -24.33 -8.29 -14.13
N ASP A 3 -24.66 -8.98 -15.20
CA ASP A 3 -24.29 -8.56 -16.55
C ASP A 3 -25.41 -7.63 -17.05
N VAL A 4 -25.29 -6.35 -16.71
CA VAL A 4 -26.23 -5.34 -17.22
C VAL A 4 -25.55 -4.67 -18.41
N PRO A 5 -26.05 -4.87 -19.66
CA PRO A 5 -25.40 -4.36 -20.87
C PRO A 5 -25.20 -2.85 -20.88
N GLU A 6 -25.96 -2.12 -20.06
CA GLU A 6 -25.93 -0.67 -19.95
C GLU A 6 -24.85 -0.16 -18.98
N LEU A 7 -24.19 -1.03 -18.20
CA LEU A 7 -23.16 -0.69 -17.20
C LEU A 7 -21.93 -1.60 -17.37
N PRO A 8 -21.03 -1.30 -18.31
CA PRO A 8 -19.87 -2.14 -18.58
C PRO A 8 -18.90 -2.16 -17.39
N GLY A 9 -18.43 -3.36 -17.06
CA GLY A 9 -17.44 -3.55 -15.99
C GLY A 9 -17.99 -3.38 -14.58
N ILE A 10 -19.29 -3.66 -14.39
CA ILE A 10 -19.91 -3.55 -13.06
C ILE A 10 -19.31 -4.58 -12.09
N SER A 11 -18.76 -4.11 -11.00
CA SER A 11 -18.42 -4.91 -9.83
C SER A 11 -19.39 -4.61 -8.68
N THR A 12 -19.80 -5.66 -7.99
CA THR A 12 -20.74 -5.55 -6.87
C THR A 12 -20.07 -6.07 -5.61
N GLN A 13 -20.07 -5.26 -4.58
CA GLN A 13 -19.54 -5.64 -3.26
C GLN A 13 -20.61 -5.36 -2.20
N ARG A 14 -20.75 -6.27 -1.23
CA ARG A 14 -21.64 -6.04 -0.10
C ARG A 14 -21.06 -4.95 0.78
N PHE A 15 -21.89 -3.99 1.21
CA PHE A 15 -21.46 -2.85 1.99
C PHE A 15 -22.10 -2.89 3.38
N GLY A 16 -21.27 -2.83 4.43
CA GLY A 16 -21.72 -2.82 5.82
C GLY A 16 -22.28 -4.15 6.34
N GLU A 17 -22.88 -4.09 7.53
CA GLU A 17 -23.54 -5.24 8.19
C GLU A 17 -25.00 -5.45 7.73
N GLY A 18 -25.52 -4.53 6.90
CA GLY A 18 -26.86 -4.60 6.34
C GLY A 18 -27.00 -5.73 5.33
N THR A 19 -28.18 -6.35 5.28
CA THR A 19 -28.47 -7.43 4.32
C THR A 19 -28.80 -6.92 2.93
N ARG A 20 -28.99 -5.61 2.75
CA ARG A 20 -29.50 -5.00 1.51
C ARG A 20 -28.65 -3.87 0.95
N ASP A 21 -27.48 -3.58 1.56
CA ASP A 21 -26.61 -2.51 1.12
C ASP A 21 -25.51 -3.06 0.21
N TYR A 22 -25.38 -2.51 -0.99
CA TYR A 22 -24.40 -2.92 -1.98
C TYR A 22 -23.65 -1.71 -2.53
N LEU A 23 -22.37 -1.88 -2.69
CA LEU A 23 -21.50 -0.94 -3.41
C LEU A 23 -21.40 -1.42 -4.86
N LEU A 24 -21.86 -0.58 -5.78
CA LEU A 24 -21.73 -0.82 -7.20
C LEU A 24 -20.62 0.06 -7.76
N ARG A 25 -19.66 -0.53 -8.44
CA ARG A 25 -18.62 0.17 -9.17
C ARG A 25 -18.73 -0.16 -10.64
N PHE A 26 -18.61 0.82 -11.50
CA PHE A 26 -18.62 0.65 -12.95
C PHE A 26 -17.87 1.81 -13.61
N SER A 27 -17.38 1.56 -14.82
CA SER A 27 -16.76 2.58 -15.64
C SER A 27 -17.80 3.34 -16.43
N SER A 28 -17.85 4.66 -16.26
CA SER A 28 -18.72 5.54 -17.06
C SER A 28 -17.90 6.26 -18.13
N ALA A 29 -18.55 6.63 -19.25
CA ALA A 29 -17.92 7.45 -20.27
C ALA A 29 -17.51 8.83 -19.71
N GLU A 30 -16.39 9.33 -20.22
CA GLU A 30 -15.78 10.60 -19.83
C GLU A 30 -16.73 11.76 -20.14
N ASN A 31 -17.49 12.33 -19.35
CA ASN A 31 -18.48 13.41 -19.47
C ASN A 31 -19.95 13.03 -19.22
N THR A 32 -20.23 11.96 -18.50
CA THR A 32 -21.60 11.67 -18.11
C THR A 32 -22.01 12.57 -16.93
N ASP A 33 -23.06 13.35 -17.09
CA ASP A 33 -23.62 14.13 -15.99
C ASP A 33 -24.10 13.22 -14.85
N ALA A 34 -23.79 13.59 -13.60
CA ALA A 34 -24.14 12.81 -12.42
C ALA A 34 -25.64 12.55 -12.30
N ALA A 35 -26.47 13.52 -12.70
CA ALA A 35 -27.92 13.38 -12.67
C ALA A 35 -28.42 12.37 -13.71
N ALA A 36 -27.89 12.42 -14.94
CA ALA A 36 -28.18 11.48 -15.99
C ALA A 36 -27.74 10.07 -15.62
N LEU A 37 -26.53 9.94 -15.03
CA LEU A 37 -26.00 8.67 -14.58
C LEU A 37 -26.87 8.05 -13.48
N ARG A 38 -27.29 8.82 -12.50
CA ARG A 38 -28.20 8.38 -11.44
C ARG A 38 -29.50 7.81 -12.02
N THR A 39 -30.09 8.51 -12.97
CA THR A 39 -31.33 8.09 -13.62
C THR A 39 -31.14 6.80 -14.41
N ASN A 40 -30.06 6.68 -15.17
CA ASN A 40 -29.74 5.50 -15.94
C ASN A 40 -29.53 4.28 -15.06
N VAL A 41 -28.77 4.43 -13.95
CA VAL A 41 -28.53 3.35 -12.99
C VAL A 41 -29.82 2.89 -12.32
N LEU A 42 -30.67 3.84 -11.86
CA LEU A 42 -31.96 3.49 -11.27
C LEU A 42 -32.86 2.76 -12.26
N THR A 43 -32.91 3.20 -13.52
CA THR A 43 -33.70 2.59 -14.56
C THR A 43 -33.18 1.16 -14.87
N ALA A 44 -31.89 0.99 -14.98
CA ALA A 44 -31.25 -0.31 -15.21
C ALA A 44 -31.51 -1.29 -14.04
N LEU A 45 -31.39 -0.82 -12.81
CA LEU A 45 -31.65 -1.63 -11.61
C LEU A 45 -33.14 -1.97 -11.45
N ALA A 46 -34.06 -1.04 -11.71
CA ALA A 46 -35.49 -1.30 -11.69
C ALA A 46 -35.92 -2.31 -12.75
N LYS A 47 -35.26 -2.30 -13.90
CA LYS A 47 -35.48 -3.28 -14.97
C LYS A 47 -34.93 -4.67 -14.63
N ALA A 48 -33.74 -4.72 -13.96
CA ALA A 48 -33.10 -5.96 -13.56
C ALA A 48 -33.78 -6.62 -12.34
N PHE A 49 -34.38 -5.83 -11.45
CA PHE A 49 -35.01 -6.30 -10.20
C PHE A 49 -36.44 -5.73 -10.05
N PRO A 50 -37.37 -6.17 -10.87
CA PRO A 50 -38.77 -5.72 -10.80
C PRO A 50 -39.37 -6.11 -9.43
N GLY A 51 -39.92 -5.10 -8.72
CA GLY A 51 -40.54 -5.29 -7.40
C GLY A 51 -39.66 -5.00 -6.20
N ASN A 52 -38.40 -4.63 -6.40
CA ASN A 52 -37.54 -4.12 -5.34
C ASN A 52 -37.52 -2.56 -5.40
N ASP A 53 -37.64 -1.96 -4.22
CA ASP A 53 -37.44 -0.51 -4.07
C ASP A 53 -35.93 -0.27 -3.94
N VAL A 54 -35.35 0.36 -4.97
CA VAL A 54 -33.91 0.62 -5.06
C VAL A 54 -33.66 2.11 -4.86
N GLU A 55 -32.90 2.46 -3.84
CA GLU A 55 -32.49 3.83 -3.55
C GLU A 55 -30.97 3.98 -3.65
N ILE A 56 -30.50 5.01 -4.35
CA ILE A 56 -29.09 5.38 -4.37
C ILE A 56 -28.82 6.30 -3.20
N GLN A 57 -28.19 5.77 -2.16
CA GLN A 57 -27.82 6.53 -0.96
C GLN A 57 -26.66 7.49 -1.24
N ARG A 58 -25.68 7.07 -2.02
CA ARG A 58 -24.47 7.84 -2.34
C ARG A 58 -23.99 7.56 -3.75
N LEU A 59 -23.67 8.61 -4.47
CA LEU A 59 -23.04 8.53 -5.79
C LEU A 59 -21.73 9.30 -5.76
N GLU A 60 -20.63 8.60 -6.02
CA GLU A 60 -19.31 9.19 -6.14
C GLU A 60 -18.77 8.96 -7.55
N MET A 61 -18.23 10.00 -8.16
CA MET A 61 -17.63 9.94 -9.48
C MET A 61 -16.16 10.38 -9.38
N VAL A 62 -15.26 9.52 -9.84
CA VAL A 62 -13.83 9.84 -9.92
C VAL A 62 -13.39 9.70 -11.37
N GLY A 63 -13.00 10.80 -11.97
CA GLY A 63 -12.49 10.78 -13.34
C GLY A 63 -11.19 9.95 -13.43
N PRO A 64 -10.94 9.26 -14.57
CA PRO A 64 -9.78 8.36 -14.75
C PRO A 64 -8.44 9.06 -14.48
N LYS A 65 -8.31 10.32 -14.88
CA LYS A 65 -7.10 11.12 -14.62
C LYS A 65 -6.86 11.34 -13.14
N VAL A 66 -7.92 11.69 -12.40
CA VAL A 66 -7.84 11.93 -10.95
C VAL A 66 -7.55 10.62 -10.21
N GLY A 67 -8.20 9.52 -10.60
CA GLY A 67 -7.95 8.20 -10.03
C GLY A 67 -6.50 7.77 -10.20
N ASN A 68 -5.93 7.91 -11.39
CA ASN A 68 -4.54 7.58 -11.66
C ASN A 68 -3.56 8.48 -10.89
N ASP A 69 -3.84 9.78 -10.80
CA ASP A 69 -3.00 10.73 -10.03
C ASP A 69 -3.01 10.39 -8.53
N LEU A 70 -4.18 10.07 -7.98
CA LEU A 70 -4.32 9.67 -6.58
C LEU A 70 -3.60 8.34 -6.30
N THR A 71 -3.70 7.35 -7.18
CA THR A 71 -2.99 6.07 -7.07
C THR A 71 -1.48 6.29 -7.10
N ASN A 72 -0.96 7.10 -8.02
CA ASN A 72 0.46 7.42 -8.09
C ASN A 72 0.95 8.15 -6.83
N LYS A 73 0.17 9.08 -6.30
CA LYS A 73 0.48 9.77 -5.04
C LYS A 73 0.46 8.82 -3.83
N ALA A 74 -0.48 7.88 -3.78
CA ALA A 74 -0.56 6.88 -2.72
C ALA A 74 0.63 5.90 -2.76
N LEU A 75 1.01 5.43 -3.94
CA LEU A 75 2.23 4.61 -4.12
C LEU A 75 3.49 5.38 -3.73
N GLY A 76 3.57 6.66 -4.09
CA GLY A 76 4.66 7.54 -3.67
C GLY A 76 4.72 7.71 -2.15
N ALA A 77 3.57 7.90 -1.50
CA ALA A 77 3.51 8.00 -0.04
C ALA A 77 3.97 6.71 0.64
N LEU A 78 3.56 5.54 0.13
CA LEU A 78 4.01 4.24 0.64
C LEU A 78 5.53 4.09 0.50
N TYR A 79 6.09 4.48 -0.64
CA TYR A 79 7.53 4.48 -0.88
C TYR A 79 8.29 5.39 0.10
N TYR A 80 7.85 6.65 0.25
CA TYR A 80 8.50 7.58 1.17
C TYR A 80 8.38 7.13 2.63
N ALA A 81 7.24 6.56 3.03
CA ALA A 81 7.08 5.97 4.35
C ALA A 81 8.12 4.86 4.58
N THR A 82 8.25 3.92 3.65
CA THR A 82 9.21 2.81 3.73
C THR A 82 10.66 3.32 3.80
N LEU A 83 11.00 4.35 3.01
CA LEU A 83 12.32 4.98 3.03
C LEU A 83 12.64 5.63 4.39
N LEU A 84 11.71 6.43 4.91
CA LEU A 84 11.87 7.07 6.21
C LEU A 84 12.01 6.06 7.34
N ILE A 85 11.29 4.94 7.25
CA ILE A 85 11.39 3.82 8.17
C ILE A 85 12.80 3.22 8.14
N ALA A 86 13.34 2.96 6.95
CA ALA A 86 14.69 2.41 6.81
C ALA A 86 15.76 3.34 7.41
N VAL A 87 15.64 4.66 7.16
CA VAL A 87 16.52 5.69 7.74
C VAL A 87 16.40 5.72 9.26
N TYR A 88 15.18 5.73 9.78
CA TYR A 88 14.91 5.78 11.21
C TYR A 88 15.47 4.54 11.92
N ILE A 89 15.23 3.34 11.41
CA ILE A 89 15.73 2.09 12.00
C ILE A 89 17.26 2.04 11.97
N SER A 90 17.87 2.42 10.84
CA SER A 90 19.33 2.49 10.70
C SER A 90 19.96 3.45 11.73
N GLY A 91 19.37 4.62 11.92
CA GLY A 91 19.83 5.59 12.92
C GLY A 91 19.60 5.11 14.36
N ARG A 92 18.39 4.60 14.64
CA ARG A 92 17.95 4.24 16.01
C ARG A 92 18.67 3.00 16.55
N PHE A 93 18.83 1.96 15.74
CA PHE A 93 19.36 0.66 16.18
C PHE A 93 20.84 0.46 15.85
N GLU A 94 21.28 0.94 14.70
CA GLU A 94 22.66 0.76 14.24
C GLU A 94 23.56 1.97 14.51
N GLN A 95 22.96 3.09 14.97
CA GLN A 95 23.63 4.37 15.21
C GLN A 95 24.39 4.91 13.96
N ARG A 96 23.93 4.54 12.77
CA ARG A 96 24.53 4.88 11.47
C ARG A 96 23.68 5.90 10.71
N TRP A 97 23.35 7.01 11.36
CA TRP A 97 22.53 8.07 10.78
C TRP A 97 23.03 8.56 9.41
N MET A 98 24.36 8.71 9.29
CA MET A 98 24.97 9.14 8.02
C MET A 98 24.74 8.13 6.89
N ALA A 99 24.80 6.83 7.18
CA ALA A 99 24.50 5.79 6.20
C ALA A 99 23.01 5.82 5.80
N GLY A 100 22.10 6.01 6.76
CA GLY A 100 20.67 6.16 6.49
C GLY A 100 20.36 7.39 5.64
N VAL A 101 20.94 8.53 5.96
CA VAL A 101 20.77 9.79 5.20
C VAL A 101 21.38 9.65 3.80
N ALA A 102 22.58 9.07 3.66
CA ALA A 102 23.17 8.81 2.36
C ALA A 102 22.31 7.88 1.49
N MET A 103 21.77 6.81 2.09
CA MET A 103 20.82 5.92 1.42
C MET A 103 19.57 6.69 0.96
N ALA A 104 18.99 7.52 1.82
CA ALA A 104 17.84 8.34 1.47
C ALA A 104 18.12 9.30 0.31
N ALA A 105 19.30 9.95 0.32
CA ALA A 105 19.71 10.85 -0.75
C ALA A 105 19.89 10.11 -2.08
N VAL A 106 20.54 8.95 -2.08
CA VAL A 106 20.72 8.10 -3.29
C VAL A 106 19.37 7.65 -3.85
N LEU A 107 18.46 7.19 -2.98
CA LEU A 107 17.15 6.72 -3.42
C LEU A 107 16.25 7.85 -3.88
N TRP A 108 16.29 9.00 -3.21
CA TRP A 108 15.55 10.19 -3.64
C TRP A 108 16.06 10.67 -5.01
N GLY A 109 17.39 10.77 -5.18
CA GLY A 109 18.00 11.12 -6.46
C GLY A 109 17.71 10.09 -7.55
N GLY A 110 17.80 8.80 -7.23
CA GLY A 110 17.47 7.70 -8.12
C GLY A 110 16.01 7.73 -8.59
N MET A 111 15.07 8.01 -7.66
CA MET A 111 13.66 8.17 -7.97
C MET A 111 13.39 9.37 -8.88
N TYR A 112 14.08 10.48 -8.66
CA TYR A 112 14.01 11.66 -9.51
C TYR A 112 14.50 11.35 -10.94
N LEU A 113 15.66 10.72 -11.07
CA LEU A 113 16.23 10.33 -12.37
C LEU A 113 15.35 9.29 -13.09
N ALA A 114 14.85 8.30 -12.35
CA ALA A 114 13.99 7.28 -12.91
C ALA A 114 12.62 7.84 -13.34
N GLY A 115 12.11 8.88 -12.69
CA GLY A 115 10.92 9.62 -13.14
C GLY A 115 11.07 10.24 -14.54
N LEU A 116 12.32 10.52 -14.97
CA LEU A 116 12.61 11.00 -16.33
C LEU A 116 12.49 9.90 -17.38
N THR A 117 12.50 8.63 -17.01
CA THR A 117 12.45 7.49 -17.96
C THR A 117 11.04 7.14 -18.44
N GLY A 118 10.00 7.76 -17.87
CA GLY A 118 8.60 7.47 -18.21
C GLY A 118 8.09 6.11 -17.69
N LEU A 119 8.82 5.43 -16.79
CA LEU A 119 8.37 4.22 -16.14
C LEU A 119 7.16 4.50 -15.26
N SER A 120 6.23 3.53 -15.16
CA SER A 120 5.10 3.66 -14.25
C SER A 120 5.56 3.73 -12.80
N MET A 121 4.81 4.48 -11.96
CA MET A 121 5.13 4.68 -10.55
C MET A 121 5.27 3.34 -9.79
N GLY A 122 4.47 2.34 -10.14
CA GLY A 122 4.56 1.00 -9.52
C GLY A 122 5.93 0.33 -9.76
N TRP A 123 6.44 0.37 -10.98
CA TRP A 123 7.77 -0.16 -11.29
C TRP A 123 8.89 0.60 -10.58
N LEU A 124 8.78 1.93 -10.50
CA LEU A 124 9.74 2.76 -9.78
C LEU A 124 9.82 2.40 -8.30
N VAL A 125 8.67 2.19 -7.66
CA VAL A 125 8.59 1.77 -6.26
C VAL A 125 9.23 0.39 -6.05
N LEU A 126 8.95 -0.58 -6.92
CA LEU A 126 9.54 -1.92 -6.82
C LEU A 126 11.07 -1.91 -7.00
N VAL A 127 11.57 -1.18 -7.99
CA VAL A 127 13.02 -1.03 -8.22
C VAL A 127 13.69 -0.34 -7.03
N ALA A 128 13.11 0.75 -6.53
CA ALA A 128 13.64 1.47 -5.38
C ALA A 128 13.64 0.62 -4.11
N LEU A 129 12.61 -0.18 -3.90
CA LEU A 129 12.55 -1.14 -2.79
C LEU A 129 13.66 -2.19 -2.91
N GLY A 130 13.86 -2.76 -4.10
CA GLY A 130 14.95 -3.69 -4.38
C GLY A 130 16.33 -3.08 -4.12
N ILE A 131 16.57 -1.85 -4.59
CA ILE A 131 17.82 -1.12 -4.32
C ILE A 131 17.99 -0.90 -2.82
N THR A 132 16.94 -0.52 -2.09
CA THR A 132 17.00 -0.31 -0.64
C THR A 132 17.42 -1.58 0.09
N LEU A 133 16.87 -2.74 -0.27
CA LEU A 133 17.25 -4.04 0.29
C LEU A 133 18.71 -4.37 0.01
N VAL A 134 19.17 -4.18 -1.22
CA VAL A 134 20.57 -4.41 -1.61
C VAL A 134 21.51 -3.50 -0.82
N VAL A 135 21.19 -2.20 -0.72
CA VAL A 135 22.00 -1.23 0.03
C VAL A 135 22.05 -1.60 1.51
N CYS A 136 20.93 -1.95 2.13
CA CYS A 136 20.89 -2.40 3.52
C CYS A 136 21.76 -3.65 3.73
N PHE A 137 21.72 -4.60 2.79
CA PHE A 137 22.53 -5.80 2.83
C PHE A 137 24.04 -5.49 2.71
N VAL A 138 24.44 -4.71 1.71
CA VAL A 138 25.85 -4.32 1.45
C VAL A 138 26.42 -3.51 2.61
N LEU A 139 25.65 -2.57 3.15
CA LEU A 139 26.07 -1.74 4.28
C LEU A 139 25.96 -2.48 5.63
N LYS A 140 25.50 -3.73 5.64
CA LYS A 140 25.26 -4.54 6.86
C LYS A 140 24.36 -3.85 7.87
N LEU A 141 23.29 -3.23 7.37
CA LEU A 141 22.23 -2.60 8.18
C LEU A 141 21.20 -3.67 8.53
N ASN A 142 21.57 -4.57 9.46
CA ASN A 142 20.82 -5.80 9.72
C ASN A 142 19.43 -5.53 10.31
N PHE A 143 19.29 -4.54 11.19
CA PHE A 143 18.01 -4.15 11.77
C PHE A 143 17.10 -3.50 10.72
N ALA A 144 17.64 -2.59 9.89
CA ALA A 144 16.88 -1.98 8.81
C ALA A 144 16.47 -3.02 7.77
N LEU A 145 17.37 -3.94 7.40
CA LEU A 145 17.08 -5.03 6.47
C LEU A 145 15.94 -5.93 7.00
N GLY A 146 16.03 -6.35 8.26
CA GLY A 146 15.00 -7.20 8.87
C GLY A 146 13.65 -6.50 8.97
N ALA A 147 13.63 -5.20 9.32
CA ALA A 147 12.40 -4.42 9.36
C ALA A 147 11.75 -4.28 7.97
N LEU A 148 12.55 -4.03 6.93
CA LEU A 148 12.06 -3.94 5.55
C LEU A 148 11.50 -5.27 5.05
N VAL A 149 12.20 -6.38 5.30
CA VAL A 149 11.73 -7.72 4.91
C VAL A 149 10.40 -8.05 5.62
N GLY A 150 10.29 -7.80 6.93
CA GLY A 150 9.05 -7.99 7.67
C GLY A 150 7.90 -7.14 7.12
N LEU A 151 8.17 -5.86 6.86
CA LEU A 151 7.19 -4.95 6.28
C LEU A 151 6.70 -5.39 4.90
N ILE A 152 7.62 -5.80 4.02
CA ILE A 152 7.29 -6.32 2.69
C ILE A 152 6.42 -7.56 2.80
N HIS A 153 6.80 -8.48 3.71
CA HIS A 153 6.01 -9.69 3.98
C HIS A 153 4.58 -9.33 4.39
N ASP A 154 4.40 -8.44 5.36
CA ASP A 154 3.09 -8.08 5.89
C ASP A 154 2.20 -7.41 4.84
N VAL A 155 2.76 -6.47 4.07
CA VAL A 155 2.05 -5.82 2.96
C VAL A 155 1.71 -6.85 1.87
N PHE A 156 2.64 -7.73 1.51
CA PHE A 156 2.42 -8.73 0.46
C PHE A 156 1.33 -9.74 0.84
N ILE A 157 1.34 -10.23 2.08
CA ILE A 157 0.31 -11.16 2.58
C ILE A 157 -1.06 -10.46 2.61
N THR A 158 -1.11 -9.22 3.09
CA THR A 158 -2.38 -8.46 3.17
C THR A 158 -2.95 -8.18 1.78
N VAL A 159 -2.14 -7.68 0.86
CA VAL A 159 -2.58 -7.42 -0.53
C VAL A 159 -2.96 -8.72 -1.23
N GLY A 160 -2.19 -9.79 -1.02
CA GLY A 160 -2.50 -11.12 -1.58
C GLY A 160 -3.84 -11.64 -1.08
N LEU A 161 -4.12 -11.53 0.22
CA LEU A 161 -5.40 -11.94 0.80
C LEU A 161 -6.57 -11.10 0.29
N LEU A 162 -6.42 -9.77 0.24
CA LEU A 162 -7.44 -8.88 -0.33
C LEU A 162 -7.73 -9.22 -1.79
N SER A 163 -6.68 -9.52 -2.58
CA SER A 163 -6.83 -9.94 -3.97
C SER A 163 -7.57 -11.27 -4.10
N LEU A 164 -7.28 -12.25 -3.24
CA LEU A 164 -8.01 -13.53 -3.22
C LEU A 164 -9.48 -13.37 -2.82
N MET A 165 -9.79 -12.40 -1.97
CA MET A 165 -11.15 -12.06 -1.59
C MET A 165 -11.89 -11.23 -2.67
N GLY A 166 -11.23 -10.86 -3.76
CA GLY A 166 -11.80 -10.02 -4.81
C GLY A 166 -12.02 -8.57 -4.40
N VAL A 167 -11.34 -8.10 -3.36
CA VAL A 167 -11.41 -6.71 -2.91
C VAL A 167 -10.58 -5.83 -3.83
N GLU A 168 -11.20 -4.81 -4.40
CA GLU A 168 -10.50 -3.84 -5.24
C GLU A 168 -9.59 -2.93 -4.40
N ILE A 169 -8.39 -2.68 -4.91
CA ILE A 169 -7.41 -1.81 -4.27
C ILE A 169 -7.75 -0.36 -4.61
N ASP A 170 -8.57 0.25 -3.77
CA ASP A 170 -8.94 1.66 -3.84
C ASP A 170 -8.11 2.53 -2.86
N LEU A 171 -8.42 3.83 -2.80
CA LEU A 171 -7.74 4.76 -1.89
C LEU A 171 -7.94 4.41 -0.42
N ASN A 172 -9.09 3.83 -0.04
CA ASN A 172 -9.35 3.43 1.34
C ASN A 172 -8.44 2.24 1.72
N VAL A 173 -8.31 1.27 0.80
CA VAL A 173 -7.38 0.15 0.97
C VAL A 173 -5.94 0.64 1.03
N MET A 174 -5.55 1.62 0.19
CA MET A 174 -4.21 2.23 0.27
C MET A 174 -3.96 2.94 1.60
N ALA A 175 -4.95 3.66 2.15
CA ALA A 175 -4.85 4.26 3.48
C ALA A 175 -4.73 3.20 4.59
N ALA A 176 -5.48 2.09 4.48
CA ALA A 176 -5.37 0.97 5.40
C ALA A 176 -3.99 0.30 5.32
N LEU A 177 -3.41 0.14 4.13
CA LEU A 177 -2.05 -0.37 3.95
C LEU A 177 -0.99 0.56 4.58
N LEU A 178 -1.14 1.88 4.46
CA LEU A 178 -0.26 2.82 5.16
C LEU A 178 -0.37 2.69 6.69
N THR A 179 -1.56 2.46 7.19
CA THR A 179 -1.79 2.21 8.62
C THR A 179 -1.14 0.89 9.05
N LEU A 180 -1.28 -0.18 8.26
CA LEU A 180 -0.61 -1.45 8.49
C LEU A 180 0.91 -1.29 8.57
N VAL A 181 1.50 -0.53 7.65
CA VAL A 181 2.93 -0.20 7.64
C VAL A 181 3.36 0.44 8.97
N GLY A 182 2.56 1.37 9.49
CA GLY A 182 2.84 2.03 10.78
C GLY A 182 2.77 1.06 11.97
N TYR A 183 1.78 0.16 11.99
CA TYR A 183 1.65 -0.85 13.05
C TYR A 183 2.76 -1.90 13.00
N SER A 184 3.03 -2.47 11.82
CA SER A 184 4.11 -3.45 11.62
C SER A 184 5.46 -2.90 12.06
N LEU A 185 5.74 -1.61 11.73
CA LEU A 185 6.94 -0.94 12.19
C LEU A 185 6.99 -0.81 13.72
N ASN A 186 5.90 -0.41 14.36
CA ASN A 186 5.85 -0.23 15.80
C ASN A 186 6.18 -1.53 16.55
N ASP A 187 5.61 -2.64 16.10
CA ASP A 187 5.87 -3.96 16.67
C ASP A 187 7.33 -4.39 16.46
N THR A 188 7.86 -4.15 15.27
CA THR A 188 9.27 -4.40 14.95
C THR A 188 10.22 -3.61 15.86
N ILE A 189 9.92 -2.34 16.13
CA ILE A 189 10.71 -1.49 17.03
C ILE A 189 10.73 -2.07 18.44
N ILE A 190 9.60 -2.49 18.97
CA ILE A 190 9.49 -3.08 20.31
C ILE A 190 10.33 -4.35 20.42
N VAL A 191 10.23 -5.23 19.42
CA VAL A 191 11.03 -6.47 19.37
C VAL A 191 12.53 -6.16 19.28
N TYR A 192 12.93 -5.18 18.48
CA TYR A 192 14.34 -4.80 18.33
C TYR A 192 14.91 -4.13 19.56
N ASP A 193 14.14 -3.32 20.27
CA ASP A 193 14.59 -2.75 21.55
C ASP A 193 14.84 -3.85 22.58
N ARG A 194 13.97 -4.86 22.69
CA ARG A 194 14.17 -6.02 23.55
C ARG A 194 15.34 -6.89 23.13
N LEU A 195 15.49 -7.14 21.83
CA LEU A 195 16.64 -7.87 21.31
C LEU A 195 17.95 -7.17 21.67
N ARG A 196 18.01 -5.87 21.47
CA ARG A 196 19.20 -5.05 21.81
C ARG A 196 19.51 -5.06 23.30
N GLU A 197 18.50 -4.97 24.15
CA GLU A 197 18.63 -5.06 25.59
C GLU A 197 19.21 -6.41 26.00
N ASN A 198 18.66 -7.52 25.49
CA ASN A 198 19.13 -8.88 25.77
C ASN A 198 20.56 -9.11 25.27
N LEU A 199 20.90 -8.61 24.07
CA LEU A 199 22.27 -8.71 23.54
C LEU A 199 23.30 -7.94 24.37
N ARG A 200 22.90 -6.83 25.01
CA ARG A 200 23.78 -6.08 25.92
C ARG A 200 23.91 -6.73 27.28
N ALA A 201 22.85 -7.36 27.77
CA ALA A 201 22.83 -8.07 29.05
C ALA A 201 23.49 -9.45 28.97
N ALA A 202 23.62 -10.03 27.77
CA ALA A 202 24.24 -11.33 27.59
C ALA A 202 25.70 -11.33 28.07
N PRO A 203 26.14 -12.29 28.92
CA PRO A 203 27.52 -12.39 29.36
C PRO A 203 28.42 -12.52 28.14
N LYS A 204 29.47 -11.70 28.08
CA LYS A 204 30.50 -11.86 27.03
C LYS A 204 31.12 -13.23 27.23
N GLN A 205 30.75 -14.21 26.38
CA GLN A 205 31.44 -15.51 26.39
C GLN A 205 32.94 -15.27 26.21
N PRO A 206 33.81 -15.90 27.05
CA PRO A 206 35.23 -15.87 26.82
C PRO A 206 35.48 -16.36 25.42
N ARG A 207 36.29 -15.64 24.64
CA ARG A 207 36.76 -16.15 23.34
C ARG A 207 37.55 -17.45 23.61
N GLU A 208 36.88 -18.58 23.48
CA GLU A 208 37.53 -19.87 23.47
C GLU A 208 38.43 -19.90 22.21
N ASN A 209 39.73 -20.02 22.45
CA ASN A 209 40.76 -20.05 21.43
C ASN A 209 40.43 -21.16 20.42
N ARG A 210 39.88 -20.76 19.27
CA ARG A 210 39.93 -21.66 18.10
C ARG A 210 41.38 -21.71 17.62
N LYS A 211 42.07 -22.76 18.06
CA LYS A 211 43.29 -23.24 17.43
C LYS A 211 42.94 -24.00 16.15
#